data_960b93305fea84939eadcc9043137221
#
_entry.id   960b93305fea84939eadcc9043137221
#
_cell.length_a   1.000
_cell.length_b   1.000
_cell.length_c   1.000
_cell.angle_alpha   90.00
_cell.angle_beta   90.00
_cell.angle_gamma   90.00
#
_symmetry.space_group_name_H-M   'P 1'
#
loop_
_entity.id
_entity.type
_entity.pdbx_description
1 polymer ?
#
loop_
_entity_poly.entity_id
_entity_poly.type
_entity_poly.pdbx_seq_one_letter_code
_entity_poly.pdbx_strand_id
1 'polypeptide(L)'
;AAWQPLGGGEWRSGTAYSDAPPPSQPAPTAPPVPMWHRAVPNRPPRPPLVWLVGVHGGAGVSSLAASLSWAGDAGQRWPARIGLAGDLDSPLVVLVGRSHLRGVNALHRALLAHQARATPAGSQVVGVVTVSDSARPLPIPVAQRREEMEGLAVALGARTWRLGWLEQWRALEPYEMAEWDPAAGGSPVDDGDPTRTPPQPVRLLAEQILTAARIAGARITERAQHGAESASP
;
A
#
# COMPACT_ATOMS: atom_id res chain seq x y z
N ALA A 1 14.74 -7.72 -54.56
CA ALA A 1 14.97 -9.11 -54.21
C ALA A 1 13.68 -9.62 -53.59
N ALA A 2 13.02 -10.53 -54.32
CA ALA A 2 11.74 -11.13 -53.95
C ALA A 2 11.94 -12.18 -52.85
N TRP A 3 11.12 -12.12 -51.84
CA TRP A 3 11.03 -13.11 -50.76
C TRP A 3 10.26 -14.35 -51.34
N GLN A 4 10.85 -15.51 -51.34
CA GLN A 4 10.16 -16.77 -51.64
C GLN A 4 9.84 -17.50 -50.33
N PRO A 5 8.59 -17.99 -50.14
CA PRO A 5 8.24 -18.80 -48.99
C PRO A 5 8.75 -20.25 -49.18
N LEU A 6 9.48 -20.77 -48.24
CA LEU A 6 9.86 -22.17 -48.15
C LEU A 6 8.69 -23.04 -47.72
N GLY A 7 8.43 -24.01 -48.50
CA GLY A 7 7.78 -25.31 -48.38
C GLY A 7 6.74 -25.53 -47.26
N GLY A 8 5.57 -26.06 -47.72
CA GLY A 8 4.44 -26.47 -46.89
C GLY A 8 4.81 -27.52 -45.86
N GLY A 9 4.63 -27.13 -44.61
CA GLY A 9 4.52 -28.04 -43.47
C GLY A 9 3.04 -28.20 -43.13
N GLU A 10 2.53 -29.39 -43.32
CA GLU A 10 1.20 -29.79 -42.87
C GLU A 10 1.10 -29.58 -41.35
N TRP A 11 0.25 -28.65 -40.93
CA TRP A 11 -0.15 -28.54 -39.55
C TRP A 11 -1.01 -29.73 -39.18
N ARG A 12 -0.46 -30.72 -38.48
CA ARG A 12 -1.26 -31.79 -37.88
C ARG A 12 -2.15 -31.19 -36.81
N SER A 13 -3.42 -31.08 -37.13
CA SER A 13 -4.51 -30.90 -36.16
C SER A 13 -4.54 -32.11 -35.24
N GLY A 14 -4.15 -31.96 -34.01
CA GLY A 14 -4.23 -33.10 -33.11
C GLY A 14 -3.68 -32.84 -31.72
N THR A 15 -4.32 -31.98 -30.97
CA THR A 15 -4.56 -32.20 -29.55
C THR A 15 -5.85 -31.47 -29.21
N ALA A 16 -6.90 -32.25 -28.96
CA ALA A 16 -8.11 -31.73 -28.37
C ALA A 16 -7.71 -30.99 -27.08
N TYR A 17 -7.86 -29.68 -27.08
CA TYR A 17 -7.77 -28.89 -25.89
C TYR A 17 -8.89 -29.39 -24.97
N SER A 18 -8.53 -30.06 -23.88
CA SER A 18 -9.50 -30.46 -22.87
C SER A 18 -10.09 -29.17 -22.28
N ASP A 19 -11.39 -28.98 -22.43
CA ASP A 19 -12.17 -27.90 -21.84
C ASP A 19 -12.26 -27.98 -20.28
N ALA A 20 -11.57 -28.93 -19.66
CA ALA A 20 -11.47 -28.97 -18.22
C ALA A 20 -10.56 -27.82 -17.75
N PRO A 21 -11.04 -26.93 -16.87
CA PRO A 21 -10.18 -25.92 -16.27
C PRO A 21 -8.99 -26.65 -15.63
N PRO A 22 -7.76 -26.14 -15.79
CA PRO A 22 -6.60 -26.74 -15.14
C PRO A 22 -6.90 -26.83 -13.63
N PRO A 23 -6.51 -27.95 -12.98
CA PRO A 23 -6.68 -28.07 -11.54
C PRO A 23 -6.07 -26.83 -10.90
N SER A 24 -6.86 -26.12 -10.10
CA SER A 24 -6.44 -24.93 -9.36
C SER A 24 -5.26 -25.33 -8.49
N GLN A 25 -4.05 -25.11 -8.98
CA GLN A 25 -2.86 -25.21 -8.16
C GLN A 25 -3.08 -24.23 -7.00
N PRO A 26 -2.93 -24.69 -5.75
CA PRO A 26 -2.97 -23.75 -4.62
C PRO A 26 -1.94 -22.66 -4.93
N ALA A 27 -2.40 -21.41 -4.95
CA ALA A 27 -1.54 -20.29 -5.22
C ALA A 27 -0.33 -20.40 -4.30
N PRO A 28 0.91 -20.32 -4.80
CA PRO A 28 2.09 -20.42 -3.97
C PRO A 28 1.91 -19.46 -2.80
N THR A 29 1.91 -20.00 -1.59
CA THR A 29 1.73 -19.24 -0.36
C THR A 29 2.97 -18.37 -0.21
N ALA A 30 2.96 -17.18 -0.84
CA ALA A 30 4.01 -16.22 -0.61
C ALA A 30 4.03 -15.92 0.90
N PRO A 31 5.22 -15.85 1.53
CA PRO A 31 5.30 -15.61 2.95
C PRO A 31 4.55 -14.31 3.29
N PRO A 32 3.87 -14.25 4.44
CA PRO A 32 3.22 -13.03 4.89
C PRO A 32 4.26 -11.91 4.98
N VAL A 33 3.82 -10.66 4.86
CA VAL A 33 4.70 -9.49 5.06
C VAL A 33 5.39 -9.65 6.42
N PRO A 34 6.73 -9.69 6.49
CA PRO A 34 7.44 -9.94 7.73
C PRO A 34 7.27 -8.78 8.73
N MET A 35 7.73 -8.95 9.95
CA MET A 35 7.71 -7.94 11.01
C MET A 35 9.11 -7.42 11.30
N TRP A 36 9.22 -6.19 11.76
CA TRP A 36 10.44 -5.69 12.38
C TRP A 36 10.62 -6.33 13.76
N HIS A 37 11.84 -6.74 14.12
CA HIS A 37 12.15 -7.24 15.47
C HIS A 37 12.57 -6.13 16.42
N ARG A 38 12.71 -4.91 15.92
CA ARG A 38 13.09 -3.68 16.64
C ARG A 38 12.26 -2.52 16.10
N ALA A 39 12.40 -1.34 16.70
CA ALA A 39 11.81 -0.13 16.16
C ALA A 39 12.20 0.04 14.68
N VAL A 40 11.27 0.55 13.88
CA VAL A 40 11.51 0.76 12.44
C VAL A 40 12.77 1.62 12.28
N PRO A 41 13.77 1.18 11.50
CA PRO A 41 14.94 2.00 11.18
C PRO A 41 14.52 3.23 10.35
N ASN A 42 15.38 4.22 10.27
CA ASN A 42 15.12 5.46 9.51
C ASN A 42 13.86 6.19 9.97
N ARG A 43 13.63 6.22 11.27
CA ARG A 43 12.59 7.05 11.88
C ARG A 43 12.79 8.49 11.48
N PRO A 44 11.75 9.19 10.97
CA PRO A 44 11.83 10.63 10.81
C PRO A 44 12.06 11.31 12.18
N PRO A 45 12.57 12.54 12.22
CA PRO A 45 12.84 13.25 13.47
C PRO A 45 11.62 13.36 14.40
N ARG A 46 10.42 13.40 13.81
CA ARG A 46 9.14 13.31 14.52
C ARG A 46 8.57 11.90 14.38
N PRO A 47 8.03 11.30 15.44
CA PRO A 47 7.34 10.02 15.32
C PRO A 47 6.24 10.12 14.25
N PRO A 48 6.19 9.21 13.28
CA PRO A 48 5.18 9.26 12.25
C PRO A 48 3.81 8.95 12.84
N LEU A 49 2.79 9.64 12.33
CA LEU A 49 1.41 9.34 12.67
C LEU A 49 0.99 7.97 12.15
N VAL A 50 1.47 7.61 10.96
CA VAL A 50 1.14 6.35 10.28
C VAL A 50 2.38 5.76 9.61
N TRP A 51 2.49 4.45 9.62
CA TRP A 51 3.52 3.73 8.88
C TRP A 51 2.98 3.24 7.54
N LEU A 52 3.70 3.53 6.46
CA LEU A 52 3.45 2.96 5.14
C LEU A 52 4.19 1.63 5.03
N VAL A 53 3.47 0.56 4.78
CA VAL A 53 4.00 -0.80 4.66
C VAL A 53 3.83 -1.30 3.23
N GLY A 54 4.93 -1.51 2.53
CA GLY A 54 4.94 -2.10 1.19
C GLY A 54 4.69 -3.61 1.25
N VAL A 55 3.72 -4.09 0.50
CA VAL A 55 3.43 -5.53 0.44
C VAL A 55 4.35 -6.29 -0.52
N HIS A 56 5.18 -5.58 -1.27
CA HIS A 56 6.23 -6.10 -2.18
C HIS A 56 7.24 -5.02 -2.52
N GLY A 57 8.38 -5.40 -3.09
CA GLY A 57 9.39 -4.46 -3.59
C GLY A 57 8.85 -3.56 -4.71
N GLY A 58 9.21 -2.29 -4.70
CA GLY A 58 8.76 -1.31 -5.69
C GLY A 58 7.29 -0.89 -5.53
N ALA A 59 6.68 -1.09 -4.36
CA ALA A 59 5.32 -0.66 -4.07
C ALA A 59 5.10 0.86 -4.14
N GLY A 60 6.17 1.66 -4.02
CA GLY A 60 6.11 3.12 -4.00
C GLY A 60 6.07 3.72 -2.60
N VAL A 61 6.40 2.92 -1.57
CA VAL A 61 6.37 3.37 -0.16
C VAL A 61 7.34 4.51 0.08
N SER A 62 8.60 4.37 -0.36
CA SER A 62 9.63 5.39 -0.10
C SER A 62 9.30 6.72 -0.77
N SER A 63 8.75 6.69 -1.99
CA SER A 63 8.31 7.90 -2.70
C SER A 63 7.13 8.57 -1.98
N LEU A 64 6.15 7.77 -1.53
CA LEU A 64 5.02 8.31 -0.76
C LEU A 64 5.49 8.87 0.59
N ALA A 65 6.32 8.15 1.33
CA ALA A 65 6.82 8.59 2.63
C ALA A 65 7.66 9.87 2.51
N ALA A 66 8.47 9.99 1.47
CA ALA A 66 9.23 11.22 1.19
C ALA A 66 8.34 12.43 0.93
N SER A 67 7.15 12.20 0.35
CA SER A 67 6.20 13.29 0.06
C SER A 67 5.26 13.62 1.23
N LEU A 68 5.32 12.92 2.37
CA LEU A 68 4.37 13.06 3.49
C LEU A 68 5.11 13.23 4.81
N SER A 69 5.21 14.45 5.34
CA SER A 69 5.98 14.80 6.56
C SER A 69 5.59 14.00 7.82
N TRP A 70 4.38 13.50 7.85
CA TRP A 70 3.78 12.79 8.99
C TRP A 70 3.68 11.27 8.80
N ALA A 71 4.14 10.73 7.66
CA ALA A 71 4.15 9.30 7.39
C ALA A 71 5.58 8.75 7.44
N GLY A 72 5.72 7.51 7.91
CA GLY A 72 7.01 6.82 7.95
C GLY A 72 7.08 5.67 6.95
N ASP A 73 8.26 5.43 6.40
CA ASP A 73 8.54 4.27 5.55
C ASP A 73 8.91 3.06 6.44
N ALA A 74 8.05 2.08 6.52
CA ALA A 74 8.31 0.81 7.20
C ALA A 74 8.95 -0.24 6.28
N GLY A 75 9.21 0.10 5.03
CA GLY A 75 9.69 -0.82 4.01
C GLY A 75 8.64 -1.90 3.71
N GLN A 76 9.11 -3.15 3.64
CA GLN A 76 8.24 -4.31 3.43
C GLN A 76 8.05 -5.10 4.73
N ARG A 77 7.89 -4.42 5.86
CA ARG A 77 7.76 -5.05 7.18
C ARG A 77 6.74 -4.31 8.03
N TRP A 78 5.99 -5.07 8.82
CA TRP A 78 5.13 -4.48 9.83
C TRP A 78 5.98 -3.86 10.95
N PRO A 79 5.64 -2.66 11.45
CA PRO A 79 6.20 -2.17 12.70
C PRO A 79 5.80 -3.12 13.84
N ALA A 80 6.74 -3.48 14.73
CA ALA A 80 6.51 -4.48 15.76
C ALA A 80 6.48 -3.93 17.19
N ARG A 81 7.18 -2.81 17.43
CA ARG A 81 7.19 -2.15 18.73
C ARG A 81 6.08 -1.11 18.84
N ILE A 82 4.85 -1.60 18.80
CA ILE A 82 3.65 -0.76 18.69
C ILE A 82 3.21 -0.28 20.07
N GLY A 83 2.85 1.01 20.16
CA GLY A 83 2.28 1.60 21.36
C GLY A 83 2.05 3.10 21.23
N LEU A 84 1.56 3.70 22.31
CA LEU A 84 1.29 5.15 22.41
C LEU A 84 2.43 5.93 23.07
N ALA A 85 3.42 5.24 23.64
CA ALA A 85 4.60 5.88 24.20
C ALA A 85 5.53 6.41 23.09
N GLY A 86 6.22 7.50 23.33
CA GLY A 86 7.00 8.21 22.30
C GLY A 86 8.19 7.44 21.72
N ASP A 87 8.65 6.38 22.37
CA ASP A 87 9.70 5.47 21.90
C ASP A 87 9.17 4.30 21.09
N LEU A 88 7.84 4.14 21.01
CA LEU A 88 7.16 3.08 20.31
C LEU A 88 6.74 3.51 18.91
N ASP A 89 6.47 2.52 18.06
CA ASP A 89 5.95 2.74 16.70
C ASP A 89 4.44 3.03 16.76
N SER A 90 3.96 3.95 15.94
CA SER A 90 2.51 4.18 15.79
C SER A 90 1.80 2.87 15.44
N PRO A 91 0.63 2.58 16.04
CA PRO A 91 -0.16 1.42 15.69
C PRO A 91 -0.83 1.52 14.31
N LEU A 92 -0.86 2.70 13.72
CA LEU A 92 -1.58 2.98 12.48
C LEU A 92 -0.73 2.62 11.27
N VAL A 93 -1.30 1.78 10.40
CA VAL A 93 -0.64 1.25 9.21
C VAL A 93 -1.47 1.49 7.97
N VAL A 94 -0.82 1.91 6.89
CA VAL A 94 -1.37 1.92 5.54
C VAL A 94 -0.60 0.93 4.69
N LEU A 95 -1.29 -0.04 4.10
CA LEU A 95 -0.69 -1.00 3.18
C LEU A 95 -0.57 -0.38 1.80
N VAL A 96 0.57 -0.54 1.14
CA VAL A 96 0.84 0.02 -0.18
C VAL A 96 1.26 -1.09 -1.15
N GLY A 97 0.63 -1.14 -2.32
CA GLY A 97 0.97 -2.09 -3.38
C GLY A 97 0.70 -1.55 -4.77
N ARG A 98 1.33 -2.15 -5.78
CA ARG A 98 1.09 -1.80 -7.19
C ARG A 98 -0.18 -2.45 -7.73
N SER A 99 -0.76 -1.83 -8.76
CA SER A 99 -2.01 -2.27 -9.37
C SER A 99 -1.90 -3.50 -10.27
N HIS A 100 -0.71 -4.06 -10.49
CA HIS A 100 -0.59 -5.34 -11.21
C HIS A 100 -1.06 -6.52 -10.34
N LEU A 101 -1.42 -7.64 -10.96
CA LEU A 101 -2.04 -8.80 -10.31
C LEU A 101 -1.27 -9.29 -9.07
N ARG A 102 0.08 -9.37 -9.16
CA ARG A 102 0.92 -9.78 -8.03
C ARG A 102 0.82 -8.82 -6.85
N GLY A 103 0.78 -7.50 -7.11
CA GLY A 103 0.66 -6.48 -6.08
C GLY A 103 -0.71 -6.52 -5.39
N VAL A 104 -1.78 -6.61 -6.17
CA VAL A 104 -3.14 -6.73 -5.64
C VAL A 104 -3.30 -8.00 -4.80
N ASN A 105 -2.76 -9.14 -5.26
CA ASN A 105 -2.77 -10.38 -4.49
C ASN A 105 -1.94 -10.28 -3.20
N ALA A 106 -0.84 -9.51 -3.21
CA ALA A 106 -0.03 -9.29 -2.01
C ALA A 106 -0.79 -8.44 -0.98
N LEU A 107 -1.49 -7.38 -1.41
CA LEU A 107 -2.38 -6.59 -0.56
C LEU A 107 -3.47 -7.47 0.05
N HIS A 108 -4.14 -8.27 -0.76
CA HIS A 108 -5.19 -9.18 -0.29
C HIS A 108 -4.67 -10.15 0.78
N ARG A 109 -3.48 -10.77 0.57
CA ARG A 109 -2.86 -11.65 1.57
C ARG A 109 -2.47 -10.92 2.86
N ALA A 110 -1.97 -9.68 2.75
CA ALA A 110 -1.65 -8.89 3.94
C ALA A 110 -2.90 -8.57 4.77
N LEU A 111 -4.03 -8.29 4.12
CA LEU A 111 -5.33 -8.09 4.78
C LEU A 111 -5.83 -9.37 5.45
N LEU A 112 -5.73 -10.53 4.77
CA LEU A 112 -6.09 -11.82 5.37
C LEU A 112 -5.21 -12.17 6.58
N ALA A 113 -3.91 -11.89 6.52
CA ALA A 113 -3.02 -12.07 7.66
C ALA A 113 -3.41 -11.17 8.84
N HIS A 114 -3.82 -9.92 8.56
CA HIS A 114 -4.31 -9.00 9.58
C HIS A 114 -5.64 -9.50 10.19
N GLN A 115 -6.58 -9.95 9.38
CA GLN A 115 -7.84 -10.56 9.82
C GLN A 115 -7.59 -11.78 10.73
N ALA A 116 -6.63 -12.62 10.35
CA ALA A 116 -6.23 -13.80 11.12
C ALA A 116 -5.39 -13.48 12.37
N ARG A 117 -5.19 -12.18 12.70
CA ARG A 117 -4.32 -11.71 13.81
C ARG A 117 -2.87 -12.22 13.71
N ALA A 118 -2.40 -12.49 12.51
CA ALA A 118 -1.01 -12.87 12.21
C ALA A 118 -0.10 -11.65 11.95
N THR A 119 -0.49 -10.48 12.40
CA THR A 119 0.26 -9.21 12.39
C THR A 119 0.58 -8.79 13.82
N PRO A 120 1.50 -7.84 14.04
CA PRO A 120 1.83 -7.39 15.39
C PRO A 120 0.58 -6.98 16.18
N ALA A 121 0.49 -7.41 17.43
CA ALA A 121 -0.63 -7.07 18.29
C ALA A 121 -0.76 -5.56 18.45
N GLY A 122 -1.97 -5.03 18.35
CA GLY A 122 -2.23 -3.60 18.41
C GLY A 122 -2.12 -2.86 17.07
N SER A 123 -1.60 -3.51 15.99
CA SER A 123 -1.61 -2.90 14.66
C SER A 123 -3.03 -2.64 14.19
N GLN A 124 -3.25 -1.47 13.62
CA GLN A 124 -4.52 -1.13 12.97
C GLN A 124 -4.27 -0.71 11.51
N VAL A 125 -4.83 -1.47 10.58
CA VAL A 125 -4.84 -1.08 9.17
C VAL A 125 -5.85 0.03 8.96
N VAL A 126 -5.35 1.25 8.75
CA VAL A 126 -6.17 2.44 8.46
C VAL A 126 -6.72 2.37 7.04
N GLY A 127 -5.93 1.84 6.13
CA GLY A 127 -6.34 1.68 4.73
C GLY A 127 -5.29 1.04 3.84
N VAL A 128 -5.67 0.97 2.57
CA VAL A 128 -4.87 0.36 1.50
C VAL A 128 -4.72 1.36 0.35
N VAL A 129 -3.50 1.58 -0.11
CA VAL A 129 -3.20 2.37 -1.31
C VAL A 129 -2.80 1.43 -2.44
N THR A 130 -3.55 1.46 -3.53
CA THR A 130 -3.16 0.84 -4.80
C THR A 130 -2.54 1.88 -5.71
N VAL A 131 -1.24 1.75 -5.98
CA VAL A 131 -0.49 2.66 -6.85
C VAL A 131 -0.45 2.10 -8.25
N SER A 132 -0.87 2.87 -9.25
CA SER A 132 -0.83 2.44 -10.66
C SER A 132 0.60 2.10 -11.07
N ASP A 133 0.77 1.00 -11.80
CA ASP A 133 2.04 0.54 -12.35
C ASP A 133 2.26 1.01 -13.79
N SER A 134 1.25 1.60 -14.39
CA SER A 134 1.31 2.23 -15.73
C SER A 134 0.22 3.29 -15.91
N ALA A 135 0.34 4.09 -16.95
CA ALA A 135 -0.70 5.04 -17.38
C ALA A 135 -1.90 4.35 -18.07
N ARG A 136 -1.80 3.06 -18.37
CA ARG A 136 -2.84 2.31 -19.10
C ARG A 136 -3.94 1.84 -18.14
N PRO A 137 -5.18 1.69 -18.63
CA PRO A 137 -6.24 1.06 -17.88
C PRO A 137 -5.87 -0.36 -17.45
N LEU A 138 -6.37 -0.78 -16.30
CA LEU A 138 -6.15 -2.14 -15.82
C LEU A 138 -6.86 -3.17 -16.70
N PRO A 139 -6.24 -4.32 -16.97
CA PRO A 139 -6.94 -5.46 -17.53
C PRO A 139 -8.11 -5.88 -16.63
N ILE A 140 -9.22 -6.31 -17.26
CA ILE A 140 -10.46 -6.67 -16.54
C ILE A 140 -10.22 -7.63 -15.38
N PRO A 141 -9.43 -8.74 -15.51
CA PRO A 141 -9.20 -9.65 -14.39
C PRO A 141 -8.46 -9.01 -13.21
N VAL A 142 -7.56 -8.04 -13.49
CA VAL A 142 -6.83 -7.32 -12.45
C VAL A 142 -7.75 -6.32 -11.74
N ALA A 143 -8.62 -5.65 -12.49
CA ALA A 143 -9.61 -4.74 -11.93
C ALA A 143 -10.58 -5.48 -10.99
N GLN A 144 -11.12 -6.62 -11.42
CA GLN A 144 -11.99 -7.47 -10.60
C GLN A 144 -11.28 -7.92 -9.31
N ARG A 145 -10.03 -8.40 -9.43
CA ARG A 145 -9.25 -8.82 -8.27
C ARG A 145 -8.95 -7.67 -7.30
N ARG A 146 -8.75 -6.45 -7.82
CA ARG A 146 -8.60 -5.26 -6.98
C ARG A 146 -9.90 -4.95 -6.23
N GLU A 147 -11.05 -5.02 -6.88
CA GLU A 147 -12.36 -4.80 -6.24
C GLU A 147 -12.62 -5.81 -5.11
N GLU A 148 -12.28 -7.08 -5.30
CA GLU A 148 -12.37 -8.10 -4.24
C GLU A 148 -11.48 -7.74 -3.04
N MET A 149 -10.24 -7.33 -3.30
CA MET A 149 -9.30 -6.90 -2.25
C MET A 149 -9.81 -5.64 -1.52
N GLU A 150 -10.32 -4.66 -2.25
CA GLU A 150 -10.89 -3.44 -1.69
C GLU A 150 -12.15 -3.75 -0.85
N GLY A 151 -13.00 -4.67 -1.31
CA GLY A 151 -14.15 -5.17 -0.54
C GLY A 151 -13.74 -5.79 0.79
N LEU A 152 -12.67 -6.61 0.80
CA LEU A 152 -12.11 -7.16 2.03
C LEU A 152 -11.58 -6.05 2.95
N ALA A 153 -10.85 -5.07 2.41
CA ALA A 153 -10.35 -3.94 3.20
C ALA A 153 -11.48 -3.18 3.89
N VAL A 154 -12.55 -2.87 3.16
CA VAL A 154 -13.74 -2.21 3.70
C VAL A 154 -14.43 -3.06 4.78
N ALA A 155 -14.56 -4.36 4.56
CA ALA A 155 -15.14 -5.28 5.56
C ALA A 155 -14.33 -5.33 6.87
N LEU A 156 -13.02 -5.08 6.79
CA LEU A 156 -12.12 -4.95 7.95
C LEU A 156 -12.11 -3.53 8.56
N GLY A 157 -12.92 -2.61 8.04
CA GLY A 157 -12.98 -1.21 8.51
C GLY A 157 -11.85 -0.32 7.99
N ALA A 158 -11.05 -0.80 7.05
CA ALA A 158 -10.00 -0.04 6.40
C ALA A 158 -10.52 0.76 5.20
N ARG A 159 -9.91 1.92 4.93
CA ARG A 159 -10.19 2.72 3.73
C ARG A 159 -9.42 2.16 2.53
N THR A 160 -9.89 2.49 1.33
CA THR A 160 -9.21 2.14 0.08
C THR A 160 -8.95 3.39 -0.74
N TRP A 161 -7.74 3.51 -1.27
CA TRP A 161 -7.32 4.63 -2.09
C TRP A 161 -6.61 4.13 -3.34
N ARG A 162 -6.77 4.87 -4.41
CA ARG A 162 -6.13 4.60 -5.70
C ARG A 162 -5.29 5.81 -6.09
N LEU A 163 -3.98 5.62 -6.21
CA LEU A 163 -3.07 6.62 -6.74
C LEU A 163 -2.80 6.30 -8.21
N GLY A 164 -3.09 7.25 -9.09
CA GLY A 164 -2.83 7.13 -10.51
C GLY A 164 -1.33 7.05 -10.84
N TRP A 165 -1.02 6.83 -12.10
CA TRP A 165 0.34 6.87 -12.60
C TRP A 165 0.89 8.30 -12.55
N LEU A 166 2.08 8.46 -12.00
CA LEU A 166 2.79 9.73 -11.86
C LEU A 166 4.09 9.66 -12.69
N GLU A 167 4.02 10.13 -13.95
CA GLU A 167 5.16 10.05 -14.87
C GLU A 167 6.38 10.79 -14.34
N GLN A 168 6.17 11.96 -13.75
CA GLN A 168 7.26 12.79 -13.22
C GLN A 168 8.04 12.13 -12.08
N TRP A 169 7.44 11.18 -11.35
CA TRP A 169 8.13 10.46 -10.27
C TRP A 169 9.15 9.43 -10.75
N ARG A 170 9.12 9.07 -12.03
CA ARG A 170 10.09 8.12 -12.60
C ARG A 170 11.50 8.68 -12.70
N ALA A 171 11.62 9.99 -12.76
CA ALA A 171 12.89 10.69 -12.92
C ALA A 171 13.44 11.22 -11.59
N LEU A 172 12.79 10.89 -10.45
CA LEU A 172 13.15 11.41 -9.12
C LEU A 172 13.51 10.29 -8.17
N GLU A 173 14.55 10.52 -7.40
CA GLU A 173 14.81 9.74 -6.19
C GLU A 173 13.95 10.25 -5.03
N PRO A 174 13.62 9.42 -4.04
CA PRO A 174 12.77 9.84 -2.92
C PRO A 174 13.25 11.10 -2.20
N TYR A 175 14.56 11.31 -2.06
CA TYR A 175 15.14 12.49 -1.39
C TYR A 175 15.04 13.80 -2.21
N GLU A 176 14.67 13.71 -3.49
CA GLU A 176 14.43 14.87 -4.36
C GLU A 176 12.97 15.31 -4.36
N MET A 177 12.07 14.46 -3.84
CA MET A 177 10.65 14.73 -3.85
C MET A 177 10.27 15.78 -2.80
N ALA A 178 9.40 16.70 -3.17
CA ALA A 178 8.87 17.68 -2.24
C ALA A 178 8.08 17.01 -1.11
N GLU A 179 8.31 17.47 0.10
CA GLU A 179 7.55 17.10 1.29
C GLU A 179 6.34 18.02 1.45
N TRP A 180 5.23 17.49 1.88
CA TRP A 180 4.00 18.23 2.13
C TRP A 180 3.39 17.91 3.48
N ASP A 181 3.02 18.98 4.18
CA ASP A 181 2.29 18.93 5.44
C ASP A 181 1.06 19.85 5.34
N PRO A 182 -0.17 19.30 5.35
CA PRO A 182 -1.37 20.12 5.30
C PRO A 182 -1.55 21.02 6.54
N ALA A 183 -0.86 20.72 7.65
CA ALA A 183 -0.91 21.53 8.86
C ALA A 183 0.03 22.75 8.80
N ALA A 184 0.98 22.77 7.88
CA ALA A 184 1.93 23.88 7.74
C ALA A 184 1.29 25.18 7.18
N GLY A 185 0.05 25.12 6.70
CA GLY A 185 -0.69 26.26 6.15
C GLY A 185 -0.22 26.68 4.74
N GLY A 186 -1.13 27.28 3.98
CA GLY A 186 -0.89 27.72 2.60
C GLY A 186 -1.30 26.68 1.55
N SER A 187 -1.97 27.15 0.50
CA SER A 187 -2.14 26.31 -0.70
C SER A 187 -0.84 26.32 -1.48
N PRO A 188 -0.18 25.20 -1.67
CA PRO A 188 1.01 25.16 -2.51
C PRO A 188 0.65 25.57 -3.93
N VAL A 189 1.42 26.46 -4.49
CA VAL A 189 1.33 26.80 -5.93
C VAL A 189 1.78 25.57 -6.68
N ASP A 190 0.86 24.96 -7.43
CA ASP A 190 1.17 23.82 -8.29
C ASP A 190 1.81 24.36 -9.57
N ASP A 191 3.13 24.43 -9.56
CA ASP A 191 3.94 24.85 -10.73
C ASP A 191 4.34 23.65 -11.61
N GLY A 192 3.83 22.46 -11.26
CA GLY A 192 4.13 21.20 -11.97
C GLY A 192 5.50 20.60 -11.65
N ASP A 193 6.29 21.24 -10.78
CA ASP A 193 7.59 20.72 -10.34
C ASP A 193 7.45 19.84 -9.07
N PRO A 194 7.58 18.52 -9.19
CA PRO A 194 7.41 17.60 -8.08
C PRO A 194 8.56 17.68 -7.04
N THR A 195 9.63 18.40 -7.32
CA THR A 195 10.72 18.65 -6.36
C THR A 195 10.38 19.82 -5.42
N ARG A 196 9.39 20.65 -5.77
CA ARG A 196 8.96 21.82 -5.01
C ARG A 196 7.59 21.63 -4.37
N THR A 197 6.72 20.87 -5.06
CA THR A 197 5.35 20.63 -4.62
C THR A 197 4.92 19.23 -5.02
N PRO A 198 4.45 18.38 -4.08
CA PRO A 198 3.93 17.08 -4.45
C PRO A 198 2.75 17.21 -5.43
N PRO A 199 2.65 16.35 -6.44
CA PRO A 199 1.57 16.38 -7.40
C PRO A 199 0.19 16.37 -6.72
N GLN A 200 -0.79 17.07 -7.30
CA GLN A 200 -2.13 17.17 -6.74
C GLN A 200 -2.75 15.82 -6.33
N PRO A 201 -2.65 14.72 -7.11
CA PRO A 201 -3.19 13.42 -6.68
C PRO A 201 -2.55 12.90 -5.38
N VAL A 202 -1.27 13.20 -5.15
CA VAL A 202 -0.55 12.82 -3.91
C VAL A 202 -1.06 13.63 -2.73
N ARG A 203 -1.26 14.94 -2.91
CA ARG A 203 -1.79 15.83 -1.88
C ARG A 203 -3.21 15.43 -1.45
N LEU A 204 -4.10 15.15 -2.42
CA LEU A 204 -5.46 14.67 -2.15
C LEU A 204 -5.45 13.32 -1.41
N LEU A 205 -4.59 12.39 -1.83
CA LEU A 205 -4.41 11.12 -1.12
C LEU A 205 -3.91 11.35 0.31
N ALA A 206 -2.96 12.24 0.49
CA ALA A 206 -2.38 12.58 1.78
C ALA A 206 -3.44 13.12 2.76
N GLU A 207 -4.30 14.04 2.33
CA GLU A 207 -5.40 14.58 3.13
C GLU A 207 -6.37 13.48 3.59
N GLN A 208 -6.70 12.57 2.69
CA GLN A 208 -7.60 11.46 2.99
C GLN A 208 -6.97 10.48 3.99
N ILE A 209 -5.69 10.13 3.82
CA ILE A 209 -4.97 9.26 4.75
C ILE A 209 -4.85 9.93 6.12
N LEU A 210 -4.47 11.21 6.16
CA LEU A 210 -4.32 11.97 7.40
C LEU A 210 -5.63 12.04 8.18
N THR A 211 -6.74 12.30 7.49
CA THR A 211 -8.08 12.33 8.09
C THR A 211 -8.44 10.96 8.66
N ALA A 212 -8.24 9.88 7.90
CA ALA A 212 -8.51 8.53 8.36
C ALA A 212 -7.63 8.12 9.55
N ALA A 213 -6.35 8.48 9.52
CA ALA A 213 -5.40 8.22 10.59
C ALA A 213 -5.77 8.95 11.90
N ARG A 214 -6.18 10.21 11.82
CA ARG A 214 -6.66 10.98 12.97
C ARG A 214 -7.91 10.35 13.61
N ILE A 215 -8.87 9.95 12.81
CA ILE A 215 -10.08 9.26 13.28
C ILE A 215 -9.71 7.93 13.96
N ALA A 216 -8.82 7.14 13.35
CA ALA A 216 -8.39 5.87 13.92
C ALA A 216 -7.60 6.07 15.23
N GLY A 217 -6.71 7.06 15.28
CA GLY A 217 -5.95 7.42 16.48
C GLY A 217 -6.82 7.84 17.64
N ALA A 218 -7.82 8.70 17.40
CA ALA A 218 -8.78 9.11 18.41
C ALA A 218 -9.50 7.91 19.03
N ARG A 219 -9.98 6.98 18.22
CA ARG A 219 -10.65 5.75 18.68
C ARG A 219 -9.75 4.85 19.54
N ILE A 220 -8.45 4.78 19.23
CA ILE A 220 -7.49 4.02 20.04
C ILE A 220 -7.31 4.68 21.41
N THR A 221 -7.15 5.99 21.43
CA THR A 221 -6.99 6.75 22.68
C THR A 221 -8.22 6.64 23.57
N GLU A 222 -9.42 6.80 23.04
CA GLU A 222 -10.68 6.62 23.75
C GLU A 222 -10.79 5.22 24.38
N ARG A 223 -10.48 4.16 23.63
CA ARG A 223 -10.49 2.79 24.15
C ARG A 223 -9.48 2.56 25.27
N ALA A 224 -8.29 3.15 25.15
CA ALA A 224 -7.26 3.05 26.18
C ALA A 224 -7.69 3.76 27.49
N GLN A 225 -8.36 4.90 27.40
CA GLN A 225 -8.89 5.64 28.53
C GLN A 225 -9.99 4.86 29.25
N HIS A 226 -10.99 4.36 28.52
CA HIS A 226 -12.07 3.56 29.10
C HIS A 226 -11.56 2.25 29.73
N GLY A 227 -10.54 1.61 29.13
CA GLY A 227 -9.91 0.44 29.70
C GLY A 227 -9.19 0.72 31.02
N ALA A 228 -8.55 1.89 31.15
CA ALA A 228 -7.89 2.33 32.37
C ALA A 228 -8.89 2.64 33.50
N GLU A 229 -10.00 3.31 33.17
CA GLU A 229 -11.07 3.64 34.14
C GLU A 229 -11.76 2.37 34.67
N SER A 230 -11.97 1.37 33.81
CA SER A 230 -12.59 0.10 34.19
C SER A 230 -11.67 -0.83 35.00
N ALA A 231 -10.36 -0.57 35.00
CA ALA A 231 -9.36 -1.34 35.74
C ALA A 231 -8.97 -0.71 37.08
N SER A 232 -9.48 0.47 37.43
CA SER A 232 -9.33 1.05 38.75
C SER A 232 -10.36 0.46 39.71
N PRO A 233 -9.93 -0.18 40.82
CA PRO A 233 -10.81 -0.86 41.80
C PRO A 233 -11.64 0.14 42.60
#